data_600a956a1729fa6d3a7e51ede4e04391
#
_entry.id   600a956a1729fa6d3a7e51ede4e04391
#
_cell.length_a   1.000
_cell.length_b   1.000
_cell.length_c   1.000
_cell.angle_alpha   90.00
_cell.angle_beta   90.00
_cell.angle_gamma   90.00
#
_symmetry.space_group_name_H-M   'P 1'
#
loop_
_entity.id
_entity.type
_entity.pdbx_description
1 polymer ?
#
loop_
_entity_poly.entity_id
_entity_poly.type
_entity_poly.pdbx_seq_one_letter_code
_entity_poly.pdbx_strand_id
1 'polypeptide(L)'
;MTDVRFGAEIPFVTHLGFALELFEGGESAIGYTPLPEHLNSFAVTHGGACMTLLDVTMAVAARSVQKESGVVTIEMKTSFMRPAPGDGSRLTAKGRLIHRTATLAFTEATLFDDQGRVCTHATGTFKYVRRLVTGPKSANDFSATERLLNALRPAGVLPTD
;
A
#
# COMPACT_ATOMS: atom_id res chain seq x y z
N MET A 1 8.50 18.65 -13.75
CA MET A 1 7.65 17.61 -13.15
C MET A 1 8.52 16.83 -12.18
N THR A 2 8.33 16.98 -10.90
CA THR A 2 9.09 16.22 -9.90
C THR A 2 8.60 14.78 -9.94
N ASP A 3 9.49 13.87 -10.30
CA ASP A 3 9.24 12.43 -10.30
C ASP A 3 9.12 11.96 -8.84
N VAL A 4 7.89 11.86 -8.36
CA VAL A 4 7.60 11.39 -6.99
C VAL A 4 7.71 9.88 -7.00
N ARG A 5 8.64 9.33 -6.21
CA ARG A 5 8.91 7.90 -6.15
C ARG A 5 8.63 7.34 -4.77
N PHE A 6 8.24 6.07 -4.72
CA PHE A 6 8.03 5.33 -3.45
C PHE A 6 9.30 5.23 -2.58
N GLY A 7 10.47 5.58 -3.12
CA GLY A 7 11.76 5.51 -2.42
C GLY A 7 12.26 4.08 -2.18
N ALA A 8 11.57 3.09 -2.70
CA ALA A 8 11.96 1.68 -2.74
C ALA A 8 11.21 1.00 -3.89
N GLU A 9 11.81 -0.04 -4.44
CA GLU A 9 11.10 -0.92 -5.36
C GLU A 9 10.16 -1.83 -4.57
N ILE A 10 8.87 -1.80 -4.91
CA ILE A 10 7.84 -2.66 -4.33
C ILE A 10 7.25 -3.47 -5.48
N PRO A 11 7.71 -4.72 -5.70
CA PRO A 11 7.35 -5.50 -6.90
C PRO A 11 5.85 -5.60 -7.15
N PHE A 12 5.06 -5.79 -6.10
CA PHE A 12 3.60 -5.87 -6.23
C PHE A 12 2.96 -4.54 -6.66
N VAL A 13 3.44 -3.42 -6.13
CA VAL A 13 2.99 -2.07 -6.50
C VAL A 13 3.37 -1.76 -7.96
N THR A 14 4.58 -2.13 -8.36
CA THR A 14 5.06 -2.01 -9.74
C THR A 14 4.23 -2.87 -10.69
N HIS A 15 3.94 -4.12 -10.31
CA HIS A 15 3.11 -5.04 -11.10
C HIS A 15 1.69 -4.49 -11.33
N LEU A 16 1.08 -3.89 -10.31
CA LEU A 16 -0.24 -3.28 -10.43
C LEU A 16 -0.24 -1.94 -11.18
N GLY A 17 0.94 -1.35 -11.41
CA GLY A 17 1.07 -0.09 -12.15
C GLY A 17 0.62 1.14 -11.38
N PHE A 18 0.78 1.14 -10.05
CA PHE A 18 0.47 2.29 -9.21
C PHE A 18 1.47 3.43 -9.45
N ALA A 19 0.96 4.63 -9.66
CA ALA A 19 1.74 5.84 -9.89
C ALA A 19 1.62 6.80 -8.70
N LEU A 20 2.72 7.02 -7.98
CA LEU A 20 2.74 7.96 -6.85
C LEU A 20 2.71 9.41 -7.37
N GLU A 21 1.76 10.20 -6.90
CA GLU A 21 1.53 11.58 -7.33
C GLU A 21 1.78 12.60 -6.22
N LEU A 22 1.53 12.22 -4.96
CA LEU A 22 1.75 13.06 -3.79
C LEU A 22 2.33 12.23 -2.64
N PHE A 23 3.34 12.77 -1.97
CA PHE A 23 4.02 12.15 -0.83
C PHE A 23 4.59 13.24 0.08
N GLU A 24 3.74 13.92 0.85
CA GLU A 24 4.18 15.03 1.68
C GLU A 24 3.20 15.38 2.81
N GLY A 25 3.74 15.79 3.96
CA GLY A 25 2.99 16.44 5.03
C GLY A 25 1.84 15.63 5.66
N GLY A 26 1.89 14.31 5.59
CA GLY A 26 0.82 13.44 6.05
C GLY A 26 -0.23 13.16 4.97
N GLU A 27 0.00 13.60 3.76
CA GLU A 27 -0.89 13.37 2.62
C GLU A 27 -0.22 12.52 1.53
N SER A 28 -1.05 11.83 0.77
CA SER A 28 -0.62 11.00 -0.36
C SER A 28 -1.67 10.97 -1.45
N ALA A 29 -1.23 10.78 -2.69
CA ALA A 29 -2.11 10.46 -3.80
C ALA A 29 -1.43 9.44 -4.71
N ILE A 30 -2.20 8.45 -5.16
CA ILE A 30 -1.75 7.40 -6.07
C ILE A 30 -2.77 7.23 -7.18
N GLY A 31 -2.29 7.32 -8.42
CA GLY A 31 -3.07 7.01 -9.61
C GLY A 31 -2.97 5.54 -9.98
N TYR A 32 -4.05 4.98 -10.53
CA TYR A 32 -4.13 3.60 -10.95
C TYR A 32 -5.07 3.44 -12.15
N THR A 33 -4.63 2.71 -13.15
CA THR A 33 -5.47 2.30 -14.28
C THR A 33 -5.56 0.77 -14.28
N PRO A 34 -6.71 0.19 -13.92
CA PRO A 34 -6.88 -1.25 -13.88
C PRO A 34 -6.68 -1.89 -15.24
N LEU A 35 -5.95 -3.01 -15.26
CA LEU A 35 -5.84 -3.88 -16.43
C LEU A 35 -6.92 -4.97 -16.39
N PRO A 36 -7.21 -5.65 -17.53
CA PRO A 36 -8.21 -6.72 -17.57
C PRO A 36 -8.04 -7.82 -16.52
N GLU A 37 -6.80 -8.19 -16.21
CA GLU A 37 -6.44 -9.16 -15.16
C GLU A 37 -6.67 -8.68 -13.73
N HIS A 38 -6.95 -7.39 -13.54
CA HIS A 38 -7.27 -6.80 -12.23
C HIS A 38 -8.78 -6.75 -11.96
N LEU A 39 -9.61 -7.27 -12.87
CA LEU A 39 -11.06 -7.21 -12.76
C LEU A 39 -11.63 -8.43 -12.04
N ASN A 40 -12.82 -8.27 -11.48
CA ASN A 40 -13.60 -9.37 -10.93
C ASN A 40 -14.58 -9.94 -11.97
N SER A 41 -15.40 -10.90 -11.55
CA SER A 41 -16.40 -11.55 -12.42
C SER A 41 -17.50 -10.61 -12.95
N PHE A 42 -17.62 -9.41 -12.42
CA PHE A 42 -18.55 -8.37 -12.89
C PHE A 42 -17.88 -7.35 -13.81
N ALA A 43 -16.65 -7.60 -14.27
CA ALA A 43 -15.87 -6.71 -15.11
C ALA A 43 -15.63 -5.32 -14.50
N VAL A 44 -15.62 -5.22 -13.18
CA VAL A 44 -15.20 -4.03 -12.43
C VAL A 44 -13.91 -4.33 -11.68
N THR A 45 -13.20 -3.29 -11.26
CA THR A 45 -11.94 -3.47 -10.52
C THR A 45 -12.14 -4.34 -9.28
N HIS A 46 -11.33 -5.39 -9.16
CA HIS A 46 -11.42 -6.33 -8.05
C HIS A 46 -11.22 -5.63 -6.70
N GLY A 47 -12.06 -5.96 -5.72
CA GLY A 47 -11.98 -5.37 -4.38
C GLY A 47 -10.60 -5.52 -3.71
N GLY A 48 -9.91 -6.63 -3.98
CA GLY A 48 -8.53 -6.84 -3.52
C GLY A 48 -7.54 -5.82 -4.11
N ALA A 49 -7.69 -5.45 -5.39
CA ALA A 49 -6.88 -4.40 -5.99
C ALA A 49 -7.18 -3.03 -5.37
N CYS A 50 -8.45 -2.72 -5.13
CA CYS A 50 -8.86 -1.50 -4.42
C CYS A 50 -8.28 -1.45 -2.99
N MET A 51 -8.34 -2.56 -2.25
CA MET A 51 -7.77 -2.64 -0.90
C MET A 51 -6.25 -2.47 -0.91
N THR A 52 -5.55 -3.09 -1.85
CA THR A 52 -4.09 -2.92 -2.01
C THR A 52 -3.74 -1.46 -2.29
N LEU A 53 -4.48 -0.81 -3.19
CA LEU A 53 -4.26 0.60 -3.50
C LEU A 53 -4.45 1.50 -2.27
N LEU A 54 -5.52 1.27 -1.49
CA LEU A 54 -5.79 2.04 -0.28
C LEU A 54 -4.76 1.76 0.83
N ASP A 55 -4.33 0.51 1.00
CA ASP A 55 -3.26 0.14 1.95
C ASP A 55 -1.95 0.88 1.64
N VAL A 56 -1.51 0.83 0.39
CA VAL A 56 -0.30 1.53 -0.06
C VAL A 56 -0.45 3.04 0.08
N THR A 57 -1.61 3.60 -0.25
CA THR A 57 -1.88 5.04 -0.14
C THR A 57 -1.81 5.51 1.32
N MET A 58 -2.41 4.76 2.25
CA MET A 58 -2.33 5.04 3.70
C MET A 58 -0.89 4.91 4.24
N ALA A 59 -0.17 3.85 3.83
CA ALA A 59 1.22 3.64 4.21
C ALA A 59 2.13 4.79 3.74
N VAL A 60 1.90 5.31 2.53
CA VAL A 60 2.61 6.45 1.97
C VAL A 60 2.30 7.73 2.76
N ALA A 61 1.03 7.98 3.10
CA ALA A 61 0.65 9.12 3.95
C ALA A 61 1.36 9.07 5.31
N ALA A 62 1.36 7.91 5.97
CA ALA A 62 2.06 7.71 7.23
C ALA A 62 3.57 7.99 7.12
N ARG A 63 4.21 7.51 6.04
CA ARG A 63 5.65 7.70 5.81
C ARG A 63 6.02 9.13 5.42
N SER A 64 5.12 9.91 4.88
CA SER A 64 5.42 11.25 4.37
C SER A 64 5.91 12.22 5.45
N VAL A 65 5.59 11.96 6.71
CA VAL A 65 6.05 12.73 7.88
C VAL A 65 7.23 12.09 8.61
N GLN A 66 7.65 10.88 8.20
CA GLN A 66 8.77 10.13 8.80
C GLN A 66 9.45 9.28 7.73
N LYS A 67 10.06 9.96 6.76
CA LYS A 67 10.58 9.37 5.50
C LYS A 67 11.67 8.32 5.72
N GLU A 68 12.41 8.41 6.83
CA GLU A 68 13.50 7.46 7.18
C GLU A 68 12.99 6.13 7.74
N SER A 69 11.72 6.05 8.11
CA SER A 69 11.10 4.83 8.61
C SER A 69 10.37 4.06 7.50
N GLY A 70 10.32 2.75 7.65
CA GLY A 70 9.32 1.92 7.00
C GLY A 70 8.02 1.93 7.81
N VAL A 71 6.96 1.40 7.23
CA VAL A 71 5.71 1.10 7.95
C VAL A 71 5.24 -0.30 7.61
N VAL A 72 4.58 -0.95 8.55
CA VAL A 72 3.87 -2.21 8.34
C VAL A 72 2.41 -2.03 8.74
N THR A 73 1.52 -2.60 7.98
CA THR A 73 0.07 -2.57 8.23
C THR A 73 -0.25 -3.44 9.44
N ILE A 74 -0.94 -2.88 10.43
CA ILE A 74 -1.45 -3.62 11.59
C ILE A 74 -2.87 -4.10 11.30
N GLU A 75 -3.72 -3.20 10.82
CA GLU A 75 -5.09 -3.51 10.42
C GLU A 75 -5.58 -2.46 9.43
N MET A 76 -6.57 -2.82 8.66
CA MET A 76 -7.37 -1.88 7.88
C MET A 76 -8.83 -2.33 7.83
N LYS A 77 -9.72 -1.36 7.78
CA LYS A 77 -11.14 -1.57 7.53
C LYS A 77 -11.51 -0.85 6.25
N THR A 78 -12.19 -1.56 5.34
CA THR A 78 -12.56 -1.04 4.03
C THR A 78 -14.07 -1.12 3.82
N SER A 79 -14.65 -0.06 3.30
CA SER A 79 -16.05 0.01 2.88
C SER A 79 -16.12 0.28 1.38
N PHE A 80 -16.79 -0.62 0.66
CA PHE A 80 -17.04 -0.50 -0.78
C PHE A 80 -18.42 0.12 -0.99
N MET A 81 -18.48 1.35 -1.48
CA MET A 81 -19.71 2.11 -1.62
C MET A 81 -20.23 2.16 -3.06
N ARG A 82 -19.30 2.03 -4.03
CA ARG A 82 -19.59 2.02 -5.46
C ARG A 82 -18.57 1.13 -6.17
N PRO A 83 -18.98 0.36 -7.20
CA PRO A 83 -18.03 -0.36 -8.04
C PRO A 83 -16.98 0.60 -8.63
N ALA A 84 -15.71 0.26 -8.47
CA ALA A 84 -14.63 0.98 -9.15
C ALA A 84 -14.59 0.53 -10.61
N PRO A 85 -14.62 1.46 -11.59
CA PRO A 85 -14.63 1.10 -13.00
C PRO A 85 -13.50 0.16 -13.42
N GLY A 86 -13.78 -0.71 -14.39
CA GLY A 86 -12.83 -1.62 -15.01
C GLY A 86 -12.65 -1.38 -16.51
N ASP A 87 -13.12 -0.24 -17.01
CA ASP A 87 -13.15 0.13 -18.43
C ASP A 87 -11.86 0.81 -18.94
N GLY A 88 -10.79 0.78 -18.15
CA GLY A 88 -9.53 1.45 -18.45
C GLY A 88 -9.48 2.92 -18.02
N SER A 89 -10.54 3.44 -17.40
CA SER A 89 -10.51 4.78 -16.81
C SER A 89 -9.60 4.83 -15.58
N ARG A 90 -9.06 6.04 -15.31
CA ARG A 90 -8.11 6.24 -14.23
C ARG A 90 -8.84 6.36 -12.88
N LEU A 91 -8.38 5.61 -11.92
CA LEU A 91 -8.74 5.73 -10.51
C LEU A 91 -7.69 6.54 -9.76
N THR A 92 -8.10 7.26 -8.73
CA THR A 92 -7.20 8.03 -7.86
C THR A 92 -7.51 7.73 -6.40
N ALA A 93 -6.52 7.26 -5.67
CA ALA A 93 -6.60 7.12 -4.21
C ALA A 93 -5.92 8.31 -3.55
N LYS A 94 -6.56 8.89 -2.53
CA LYS A 94 -6.02 9.97 -1.70
C LYS A 94 -5.99 9.52 -0.26
N GLY A 95 -4.82 9.64 0.38
CA GLY A 95 -4.59 9.23 1.76
C GLY A 95 -4.24 10.39 2.66
N ARG A 96 -4.54 10.23 3.93
CA ARG A 96 -4.27 11.23 4.95
C ARG A 96 -3.88 10.57 6.28
N LEU A 97 -2.84 11.10 6.91
CA LEU A 97 -2.49 10.79 8.28
C LEU A 97 -3.45 11.55 9.21
N ILE A 98 -4.21 10.84 10.04
CA ILE A 98 -5.14 11.42 11.00
C ILE A 98 -4.40 11.80 12.28
N HIS A 99 -3.60 10.85 12.79
CA HIS A 99 -2.83 11.00 14.03
C HIS A 99 -1.66 10.04 14.03
N ARG A 100 -0.60 10.38 14.76
CA ARG A 100 0.50 9.45 15.01
C ARG A 100 1.02 9.55 16.44
N THR A 101 1.59 8.44 16.89
CA THR A 101 2.45 8.37 18.08
C THR A 101 3.91 8.18 17.64
N ALA A 102 4.81 7.94 18.56
CA ALA A 102 6.20 7.59 18.23
C ALA A 102 6.32 6.30 17.40
N THR A 103 5.37 5.38 17.54
CA THR A 103 5.45 4.03 16.93
C THR A 103 4.29 3.67 16.03
N LEU A 104 3.17 4.38 16.10
CA LEU A 104 1.95 4.07 15.34
C LEU A 104 1.48 5.27 14.52
N ALA A 105 0.86 4.98 13.39
CA ALA A 105 0.15 5.94 12.56
C ALA A 105 -1.29 5.48 12.34
N PHE A 106 -2.24 6.39 12.48
CA PHE A 106 -3.65 6.21 12.18
C PHE A 106 -3.98 7.01 10.95
N THR A 107 -4.51 6.34 9.94
CA THR A 107 -4.65 6.88 8.58
C THR A 107 -6.02 6.58 8.01
N GLU A 108 -6.38 7.32 6.97
CA GLU A 108 -7.51 7.00 6.10
C GLU A 108 -7.14 7.22 4.65
N ALA A 109 -7.86 6.58 3.74
CA ALA A 109 -7.76 6.82 2.31
C ALA A 109 -9.09 6.60 1.61
N THR A 110 -9.29 7.34 0.53
CA THR A 110 -10.49 7.25 -0.31
C THR A 110 -10.10 7.05 -1.76
N LEU A 111 -10.76 6.11 -2.42
CA LEU A 111 -10.63 5.82 -3.83
C LEU A 111 -11.73 6.53 -4.61
N PHE A 112 -11.34 7.29 -5.62
CA PHE A 112 -12.23 8.02 -6.51
C PHE A 112 -12.13 7.49 -7.94
N ASP A 113 -13.24 7.50 -8.67
CA ASP A 113 -13.25 7.31 -10.10
C ASP A 113 -12.80 8.59 -10.86
N ASP A 114 -12.76 8.52 -12.18
CA ASP A 114 -12.35 9.62 -13.05
C ASP A 114 -13.31 10.82 -13.06
N GLN A 115 -14.53 10.64 -12.50
CA GLN A 115 -15.51 11.71 -12.29
C GLN A 115 -15.46 12.29 -10.87
N GLY A 116 -14.51 11.84 -10.04
CA GLY A 116 -14.39 12.30 -8.66
C GLY A 116 -15.41 11.71 -7.70
N ARG A 117 -16.11 10.64 -8.09
CA ARG A 117 -17.09 9.96 -7.22
C ARG A 117 -16.38 8.94 -6.33
N VAL A 118 -16.77 8.88 -5.06
CA VAL A 118 -16.21 7.93 -4.10
C VAL A 118 -16.62 6.50 -4.47
N CYS A 119 -15.63 5.63 -4.62
CA CYS A 119 -15.85 4.19 -4.82
C CYS A 119 -15.64 3.41 -3.53
N THR A 120 -14.52 3.64 -2.85
CA THR A 120 -14.12 2.86 -1.67
C THR A 120 -13.43 3.77 -0.67
N HIS A 121 -13.66 3.53 0.61
CA HIS A 121 -13.00 4.23 1.70
C HIS A 121 -12.42 3.24 2.69
N ALA A 122 -11.24 3.55 3.24
CA ALA A 122 -10.60 2.74 4.26
C ALA A 122 -10.01 3.60 5.37
N THR A 123 -9.93 3.00 6.55
CA THR A 123 -9.11 3.45 7.67
C THR A 123 -8.08 2.36 7.99
N GLY A 124 -6.92 2.75 8.49
CA GLY A 124 -5.86 1.79 8.79
C GLY A 124 -4.92 2.28 9.89
N THR A 125 -4.36 1.32 10.60
CA THR A 125 -3.32 1.52 11.60
C THR A 125 -2.03 0.89 11.10
N PHE A 126 -0.95 1.65 11.18
CA PHE A 126 0.39 1.25 10.74
C PHE A 126 1.37 1.37 11.88
N LYS A 127 2.37 0.49 11.90
CA LYS A 127 3.49 0.57 12.84
C LYS A 127 4.73 1.07 12.09
N TYR A 128 5.37 2.11 12.63
CA TYR A 128 6.69 2.53 12.16
C TYR A 128 7.74 1.48 12.52
N VAL A 129 8.56 1.11 11.55
CA VAL A 129 9.65 0.14 11.71
C VAL A 129 10.93 0.73 11.16
N ARG A 130 12.08 0.23 11.66
CA ARG A 130 13.36 0.60 11.08
C ARG A 130 13.37 0.16 9.61
N ARG A 131 13.69 1.09 8.72
CA ARG A 131 13.84 0.78 7.30
C ARG A 131 15.00 -0.18 7.12
N LEU A 132 14.73 -1.38 6.65
CA LEU A 132 15.78 -2.27 6.19
C LEU A 132 16.28 -1.70 4.86
N VAL A 133 17.55 -1.31 4.81
CA VAL A 133 18.22 -0.97 3.54
C VAL A 133 18.35 -2.28 2.78
N THR A 134 17.44 -2.51 1.87
CA THR A 134 17.56 -3.61 0.92
C THR A 134 18.32 -3.07 -0.29
N GLY A 135 19.56 -3.51 -0.46
CA GLY A 135 20.27 -3.33 -1.73
C GLY A 135 19.47 -3.98 -2.88
N PRO A 136 19.85 -3.74 -4.14
CA PRO A 136 19.19 -4.37 -5.28
C PRO A 136 19.26 -5.89 -5.11
N LYS A 137 18.10 -6.51 -4.85
CA LYS A 137 17.98 -7.95 -4.72
C LYS A 137 17.61 -8.53 -6.06
N SER A 138 18.30 -9.61 -6.44
CA SER A 138 17.82 -10.44 -7.55
C SER A 138 16.44 -10.98 -7.16
N ALA A 139 15.56 -11.16 -8.14
CA ALA A 139 14.20 -11.68 -7.95
C ALA A 139 14.15 -13.06 -7.25
N ASN A 140 15.30 -13.71 -7.04
CA ASN A 140 15.44 -15.04 -6.46
C ASN A 140 16.08 -15.05 -5.06
N ASP A 141 16.33 -13.89 -4.44
CA ASP A 141 16.91 -13.87 -3.09
C ASP A 141 15.84 -13.97 -2.00
N PHE A 142 15.41 -15.20 -1.73
CA PHE A 142 14.51 -15.52 -0.62
C PHE A 142 15.20 -15.48 0.76
N SER A 143 16.50 -15.26 0.83
CA SER A 143 17.28 -15.30 2.08
C SER A 143 16.82 -14.27 3.12
N ALA A 144 16.26 -13.15 2.68
CA ALA A 144 15.71 -12.14 3.58
C ALA A 144 14.32 -12.53 4.13
N THR A 145 13.51 -13.21 3.32
CA THR A 145 12.22 -13.75 3.75
C THR A 145 12.44 -14.89 4.78
N GLU A 146 13.42 -15.77 4.53
CA GLU A 146 13.81 -16.80 5.47
C GLU A 146 14.34 -16.23 6.79
N ARG A 147 15.17 -15.18 6.74
CA ARG A 147 15.64 -14.49 7.96
C ARG A 147 14.50 -13.84 8.73
N LEU A 148 13.53 -13.23 8.04
CA LEU A 148 12.36 -12.64 8.66
C LEU A 148 11.47 -13.72 9.28
N LEU A 149 11.21 -14.82 8.57
CA LEU A 149 10.45 -15.97 9.08
C LEU A 149 11.14 -16.62 10.28
N ASN A 150 12.45 -16.75 10.25
CA ASN A 150 13.22 -17.29 11.39
C ASN A 150 13.24 -16.34 12.59
N ALA A 151 13.25 -15.03 12.36
CA ALA A 151 13.15 -14.03 13.45
C ALA A 151 11.75 -13.98 14.10
N LEU A 152 10.73 -14.45 13.39
CA LEU A 152 9.34 -14.50 13.87
C LEU A 152 8.98 -15.86 14.51
N ARG A 153 9.88 -16.87 14.43
CA ARG A 153 9.65 -18.16 15.11
C ARG A 153 9.71 -17.98 16.62
N PRO A 154 8.72 -18.49 17.36
CA PRO A 154 8.82 -18.53 18.81
C PRO A 154 10.01 -19.40 19.23
N ALA A 155 10.75 -18.95 20.25
CA ALA A 155 11.87 -19.68 20.79
C ALA A 155 11.38 -21.06 21.30
N GLY A 156 11.91 -22.16 20.73
CA GLY A 156 11.63 -23.52 21.20
C GLY A 156 10.98 -24.46 20.19
N VAL A 157 10.74 -24.06 18.95
CA VAL A 157 10.26 -24.97 17.89
C VAL A 157 11.47 -25.50 17.12
N LEU A 158 11.82 -26.78 17.36
CA LEU A 158 12.83 -27.48 16.56
C LEU A 158 12.32 -27.69 15.12
N PRO A 159 13.22 -27.63 14.10
CA PRO A 159 12.83 -27.97 12.74
C PRO A 159 12.33 -29.42 12.69
N THR A 160 11.17 -29.61 12.10
CA THR A 160 10.70 -30.97 11.72
C THR A 160 11.43 -31.30 10.41
N ASP A 161 12.17 -32.43 10.48
CA ASP A 161 12.80 -33.04 9.31
C ASP A 161 11.82 -33.35 8.18
#